data_43b80794e77bd9e08ffdffada3542603
#
_entry.id   43b80794e77bd9e08ffdffada3542603
#
_cell.length_a   1.000
_cell.length_b   1.000
_cell.length_c   1.000
_cell.angle_alpha   90.00
_cell.angle_beta   90.00
_cell.angle_gamma   90.00
#
_symmetry.space_group_name_H-M   'P 1'
#
loop_
_entity.id
_entity.type
_entity.pdbx_description
1 polymer ?
#
loop_
_entity_poly.entity_id
_entity_poly.type
_entity_poly.pdbx_seq_one_letter_code
_entity_poly.pdbx_strand_id
1 'polypeptide(L)'
;LNAIGEANEVAARAERQLGYKAVSWEEANEGLMEAFFVRNVIMYTVVGAILVVAGFGIFNIVSTIVHEKARDIAILKSLGFPEVDIQQIFVLEGLVIGILGALAGSALGFGLSSYLASVKFEFTQDVEMTHLPIYFSALHYIIACLLALFSSGIAGYIPASGSGPNPLQPY
;
A
#
# COMPACT_ATOMS: atom_id res chain seq x y z
N LEU A 1 4.66 -18.67 29.42
CA LEU A 1 5.13 -17.34 29.00
C LEU A 1 4.29 -16.90 27.80
N ASN A 2 3.19 -16.20 28.04
CA ASN A 2 2.25 -15.83 27.00
C ASN A 2 2.43 -14.42 26.43
N ALA A 3 3.42 -13.67 26.89
CA ALA A 3 3.69 -12.34 26.37
C ALA A 3 5.21 -12.11 26.25
N ILE A 4 5.61 -11.67 25.07
CA ILE A 4 7.01 -11.35 24.73
C ILE A 4 7.55 -10.27 25.70
N GLY A 5 6.72 -9.31 26.14
CA GLY A 5 7.10 -8.25 27.08
C GLY A 5 7.39 -8.69 28.53
N GLU A 6 7.02 -9.92 28.92
CA GLU A 6 7.32 -10.44 30.28
C GLU A 6 8.73 -11.03 30.38
N ALA A 7 9.41 -11.26 29.26
CA ALA A 7 10.74 -11.88 29.25
C ALA A 7 11.78 -11.04 29.98
N ASN A 8 11.73 -9.73 29.86
CA ASN A 8 12.64 -8.79 30.55
C ASN A 8 12.40 -8.76 32.05
N GLU A 9 11.15 -8.86 32.52
CA GLU A 9 10.86 -8.95 33.95
C GLU A 9 11.31 -10.28 34.55
N VAL A 10 11.15 -11.37 33.79
CA VAL A 10 11.61 -12.71 34.24
C VAL A 10 13.13 -12.75 34.31
N ALA A 11 13.83 -12.20 33.32
CA ALA A 11 15.28 -12.09 33.31
C ALA A 11 15.79 -11.29 34.54
N ALA A 12 15.19 -10.12 34.80
CA ALA A 12 15.54 -9.29 35.95
C ALA A 12 15.23 -9.94 37.32
N ARG A 13 14.19 -10.79 37.40
CA ARG A 13 13.92 -11.59 38.60
C ARG A 13 14.93 -12.70 38.81
N ALA A 14 15.30 -13.40 37.74
CA ALA A 14 16.30 -14.47 37.76
C ALA A 14 17.67 -13.92 38.15
N GLU A 15 18.07 -12.77 37.60
CA GLU A 15 19.34 -12.11 37.98
C GLU A 15 19.41 -11.75 39.47
N ARG A 16 18.30 -11.20 40.02
CA ARG A 16 18.22 -10.87 41.47
C ARG A 16 18.25 -12.08 42.37
N GLN A 17 17.73 -13.22 41.94
CA GLN A 17 17.64 -14.43 42.74
C GLN A 17 18.88 -15.32 42.66
N LEU A 18 19.50 -15.36 41.48
CA LEU A 18 20.58 -16.30 41.20
C LEU A 18 21.97 -15.64 41.21
N GLY A 19 22.05 -14.29 41.15
CA GLY A 19 23.31 -13.55 41.15
C GLY A 19 24.10 -13.67 39.82
N TYR A 20 23.53 -14.27 38.80
CA TYR A 20 24.09 -14.37 37.45
C TYR A 20 23.39 -13.45 36.51
N LYS A 21 24.14 -12.86 35.54
CA LYS A 21 23.54 -12.02 34.50
C LYS A 21 22.58 -12.87 33.65
N ALA A 22 21.27 -12.54 33.72
CA ALA A 22 20.23 -13.14 32.89
C ALA A 22 19.85 -12.17 31.81
N VAL A 23 20.10 -12.53 30.56
CA VAL A 23 19.81 -11.72 29.40
C VAL A 23 18.51 -12.26 28.74
N SER A 24 17.53 -11.41 28.51
CA SER A 24 16.35 -11.82 27.75
C SER A 24 16.72 -12.08 26.29
N TRP A 25 15.94 -12.87 25.58
CA TRP A 25 16.19 -13.10 24.16
C TRP A 25 16.08 -11.82 23.34
N GLU A 26 15.25 -10.86 23.76
CA GLU A 26 15.10 -9.53 23.15
C GLU A 26 16.39 -8.73 23.29
N GLU A 27 16.98 -8.68 24.48
CA GLU A 27 18.25 -8.00 24.73
C GLU A 27 19.40 -8.69 23.98
N ALA A 28 19.40 -10.03 23.94
CA ALA A 28 20.40 -10.80 23.20
C ALA A 28 20.32 -10.60 21.68
N ASN A 29 19.15 -10.22 21.17
CA ASN A 29 18.89 -10.03 19.73
C ASN A 29 18.45 -8.61 19.37
N GLU A 30 18.82 -7.61 20.18
CA GLU A 30 18.45 -6.20 19.97
C GLU A 30 18.78 -5.73 18.54
N GLY A 31 19.97 -6.06 18.04
CA GLY A 31 20.37 -5.72 16.68
C GLY A 31 19.49 -6.34 15.58
N LEU A 32 18.94 -7.55 15.83
CA LEU A 32 17.99 -8.16 14.90
C LEU A 32 16.64 -7.44 14.93
N MET A 33 16.17 -7.02 16.10
CA MET A 33 14.94 -6.26 16.24
C MET A 33 15.03 -4.90 15.54
N GLU A 34 16.14 -4.19 15.71
CA GLU A 34 16.41 -2.95 14.99
C GLU A 34 16.45 -3.16 13.48
N ALA A 35 17.11 -4.22 13.01
CA ALA A 35 17.15 -4.54 11.59
C ALA A 35 15.76 -4.83 11.01
N PHE A 36 14.88 -5.53 11.76
CA PHE A 36 13.50 -5.74 11.35
C PHE A 36 12.69 -4.44 11.34
N PHE A 37 12.88 -3.55 12.30
CA PHE A 37 12.25 -2.25 12.32
C PHE A 37 12.66 -1.41 11.11
N VAL A 38 13.95 -1.27 10.86
CA VAL A 38 14.49 -0.53 9.70
C VAL A 38 13.97 -1.11 8.39
N ARG A 39 13.98 -2.44 8.24
CA ARG A 39 13.41 -3.13 7.07
C ARG A 39 11.94 -2.77 6.85
N ASN A 40 11.14 -2.78 7.90
CA ASN A 40 9.71 -2.46 7.80
C ASN A 40 9.50 -1.00 7.41
N VAL A 41 10.25 -0.06 8.00
CA VAL A 41 10.19 1.37 7.64
C VAL A 41 10.54 1.57 6.17
N ILE A 42 11.63 0.97 5.69
CA ILE A 42 12.02 1.06 4.27
C ILE A 42 10.91 0.49 3.38
N MET A 43 10.38 -0.69 3.70
CA MET A 43 9.33 -1.34 2.93
C MET A 43 8.08 -0.46 2.81
N TYR A 44 7.57 0.07 3.93
CA TYR A 44 6.39 0.94 3.92
C TYR A 44 6.65 2.27 3.20
N THR A 45 7.86 2.82 3.32
CA THR A 45 8.24 4.04 2.60
C THR A 45 8.24 3.82 1.08
N VAL A 46 8.83 2.71 0.62
CA VAL A 46 8.85 2.35 -0.81
C VAL A 46 7.43 2.12 -1.34
N VAL A 47 6.61 1.34 -0.63
CA VAL A 47 5.21 1.10 -1.01
C VAL A 47 4.44 2.42 -1.05
N GLY A 48 4.61 3.30 -0.06
CA GLY A 48 3.99 4.61 -0.04
C GLY A 48 4.41 5.48 -1.23
N ALA A 49 5.69 5.50 -1.57
CA ALA A 49 6.19 6.24 -2.73
C ALA A 49 5.60 5.71 -4.05
N ILE A 50 5.50 4.38 -4.21
CA ILE A 50 4.87 3.77 -5.39
C ILE A 50 3.39 4.17 -5.49
N LEU A 51 2.65 4.16 -4.37
CA LEU A 51 1.24 4.57 -4.35
C LEU A 51 1.06 6.03 -4.75
N VAL A 52 1.95 6.93 -4.31
CA VAL A 52 1.93 8.34 -4.70
C VAL A 52 2.15 8.49 -6.20
N VAL A 53 3.18 7.82 -6.76
CA VAL A 53 3.46 7.86 -8.21
C VAL A 53 2.29 7.30 -9.02
N ALA A 54 1.69 6.18 -8.58
CA ALA A 54 0.52 5.60 -9.22
C ALA A 54 -0.69 6.56 -9.17
N GLY A 55 -0.90 7.24 -8.04
CA GLY A 55 -1.93 8.26 -7.88
C GLY A 55 -1.76 9.42 -8.87
N PHE A 56 -0.54 9.91 -9.06
CA PHE A 56 -0.24 10.93 -10.09
C PHE A 56 -0.52 10.42 -11.50
N GLY A 57 -0.24 9.16 -11.80
CA GLY A 57 -0.57 8.54 -13.09
C GLY A 57 -2.07 8.59 -13.36
N ILE A 58 -2.89 8.16 -12.40
CA ILE A 58 -4.36 8.20 -12.51
C ILE A 58 -4.86 9.65 -12.63
N PHE A 59 -4.34 10.56 -11.79
CA PHE A 59 -4.66 11.98 -11.86
C PHE A 59 -4.43 12.56 -13.26
N ASN A 60 -3.29 12.27 -13.89
CA ASN A 60 -2.97 12.75 -15.22
C ASN A 60 -3.94 12.22 -16.27
N ILE A 61 -4.29 10.93 -16.21
CA ILE A 61 -5.25 10.30 -17.14
C ILE A 61 -6.63 10.97 -16.99
N VAL A 62 -7.15 11.02 -15.76
CA VAL A 62 -8.48 11.61 -15.51
C VAL A 62 -8.49 13.10 -15.85
N SER A 63 -7.44 13.84 -15.56
CA SER A 63 -7.32 15.26 -15.93
C SER A 63 -7.36 15.45 -17.45
N THR A 64 -6.68 14.60 -18.21
CA THR A 64 -6.73 14.63 -19.68
C THR A 64 -8.14 14.37 -20.19
N ILE A 65 -8.83 13.35 -19.66
CA ILE A 65 -10.20 13.01 -20.04
C ILE A 65 -11.15 14.18 -19.72
N VAL A 66 -11.02 14.81 -18.56
CA VAL A 66 -11.82 16.00 -18.18
C VAL A 66 -11.64 17.12 -19.20
N HIS A 67 -10.40 17.38 -19.63
CA HIS A 67 -10.12 18.41 -20.65
C HIS A 67 -10.68 18.05 -22.01
N GLU A 68 -10.55 16.81 -22.45
CA GLU A 68 -11.13 16.33 -23.72
C GLU A 68 -12.66 16.40 -23.73
N LYS A 69 -13.29 16.15 -22.59
CA LYS A 69 -14.73 16.16 -22.39
C LYS A 69 -15.30 17.51 -21.93
N ALA A 70 -14.49 18.56 -21.88
CA ALA A 70 -14.91 19.88 -21.38
C ALA A 70 -16.14 20.43 -22.08
N ARG A 71 -16.29 20.19 -23.42
CA ARG A 71 -17.47 20.61 -24.20
C ARG A 71 -18.71 19.85 -23.77
N ASP A 72 -18.60 18.53 -23.61
CA ASP A 72 -19.73 17.67 -23.21
C ASP A 72 -20.19 18.04 -21.78
N ILE A 73 -19.22 18.33 -20.88
CA ILE A 73 -19.48 18.82 -19.52
C ILE A 73 -20.23 20.15 -19.54
N ALA A 74 -19.83 21.08 -20.41
CA ALA A 74 -20.50 22.38 -20.56
C ALA A 74 -21.96 22.22 -21.03
N ILE A 75 -22.21 21.29 -21.95
CA ILE A 75 -23.57 20.98 -22.40
C ILE A 75 -24.42 20.39 -21.27
N LEU A 76 -23.89 19.42 -20.51
CA LEU A 76 -24.60 18.86 -19.37
C LEU A 76 -24.94 19.93 -18.31
N LYS A 77 -24.00 20.84 -18.01
CA LYS A 77 -24.25 21.97 -17.09
C LYS A 77 -25.33 22.91 -17.64
N SER A 78 -25.36 23.18 -18.93
CA SER A 78 -26.41 24.03 -19.55
C SER A 78 -27.79 23.38 -19.49
N LEU A 79 -27.87 22.05 -19.45
CA LEU A 79 -29.10 21.28 -19.24
C LEU A 79 -29.52 21.21 -17.75
N GLY A 80 -28.76 21.78 -16.85
CA GLY A 80 -29.09 21.84 -15.42
C GLY A 80 -28.58 20.69 -14.56
N PHE A 81 -27.67 19.84 -15.09
CA PHE A 81 -27.06 18.80 -14.27
C PHE A 81 -26.17 19.41 -13.19
N PRO A 82 -26.30 18.97 -11.92
CA PRO A 82 -25.50 19.46 -10.82
C PRO A 82 -24.03 19.01 -10.98
N GLU A 83 -23.10 19.79 -10.48
CA GLU A 83 -21.66 19.47 -10.56
C GLU A 83 -21.30 18.15 -9.91
N VAL A 84 -22.04 17.76 -8.86
CA VAL A 84 -21.83 16.51 -8.13
C VAL A 84 -22.03 15.28 -9.02
N ASP A 85 -23.05 15.29 -9.89
CA ASP A 85 -23.33 14.17 -10.80
C ASP A 85 -22.22 14.02 -11.84
N ILE A 86 -21.68 15.15 -12.32
CA ILE A 86 -20.54 15.15 -13.25
C ILE A 86 -19.28 14.63 -12.56
N GLN A 87 -19.03 15.06 -11.32
CA GLN A 87 -17.90 14.56 -10.55
C GLN A 87 -17.98 13.04 -10.30
N GLN A 88 -19.17 12.52 -10.02
CA GLN A 88 -19.36 11.07 -9.81
C GLN A 88 -18.96 10.24 -11.03
N ILE A 89 -19.17 10.74 -12.26
CA ILE A 89 -18.76 10.05 -13.48
C ILE A 89 -17.24 9.84 -13.49
N PHE A 90 -16.46 10.88 -13.20
CA PHE A 90 -15.00 10.79 -13.22
C PHE A 90 -14.44 10.00 -12.04
N VAL A 91 -15.08 10.07 -10.88
CA VAL A 91 -14.74 9.22 -9.73
C VAL A 91 -14.98 7.75 -10.06
N LEU A 92 -16.11 7.44 -10.72
CA LEU A 92 -16.42 6.08 -11.15
C LEU A 92 -15.40 5.58 -12.18
N GLU A 93 -14.98 6.42 -13.11
CA GLU A 93 -13.93 6.09 -14.09
C GLU A 93 -12.58 5.78 -13.39
N GLY A 94 -12.17 6.60 -12.44
CA GLY A 94 -10.99 6.33 -11.60
C GLY A 94 -11.12 5.01 -10.84
N LEU A 95 -12.31 4.71 -10.29
CA LEU A 95 -12.56 3.44 -9.59
C LEU A 95 -12.47 2.24 -10.53
N VAL A 96 -12.98 2.33 -11.75
CA VAL A 96 -12.87 1.24 -12.75
C VAL A 96 -11.41 0.96 -13.07
N ILE A 97 -10.61 2.00 -13.29
CA ILE A 97 -9.15 1.88 -13.48
C ILE A 97 -8.51 1.21 -12.25
N GLY A 98 -8.89 1.65 -11.05
CA GLY A 98 -8.41 1.08 -9.79
C GLY A 98 -8.74 -0.40 -9.62
N ILE A 99 -9.95 -0.82 -9.96
CA ILE A 99 -10.38 -2.24 -9.91
C ILE A 99 -9.56 -3.09 -10.88
N LEU A 100 -9.42 -2.66 -12.12
CA LEU A 100 -8.64 -3.37 -13.13
C LEU A 100 -7.16 -3.46 -12.70
N GLY A 101 -6.60 -2.37 -12.19
CA GLY A 101 -5.24 -2.32 -11.65
C GLY A 101 -5.06 -3.24 -10.44
N ALA A 102 -6.02 -3.27 -9.51
CA ALA A 102 -5.99 -4.13 -8.33
C ALA A 102 -6.04 -5.62 -8.71
N LEU A 103 -6.88 -6.01 -9.67
CA LEU A 103 -6.97 -7.38 -10.17
C LEU A 103 -5.67 -7.79 -10.86
N ALA A 104 -5.17 -6.98 -11.79
CA ALA A 104 -3.92 -7.25 -12.50
C ALA A 104 -2.71 -7.30 -11.53
N GLY A 105 -2.62 -6.35 -10.61
CA GLY A 105 -1.57 -6.29 -9.60
C GLY A 105 -1.60 -7.47 -8.64
N SER A 106 -2.80 -7.90 -8.21
CA SER A 106 -2.96 -9.09 -7.36
C SER A 106 -2.55 -10.38 -8.08
N ALA A 107 -2.93 -10.52 -9.35
CA ALA A 107 -2.56 -11.69 -10.16
C ALA A 107 -1.04 -11.75 -10.37
N LEU A 108 -0.41 -10.63 -10.72
CA LEU A 108 1.04 -10.54 -10.88
C LEU A 108 1.77 -10.76 -9.55
N GLY A 109 1.30 -10.15 -8.47
CA GLY A 109 1.87 -10.31 -7.14
C GLY A 109 1.81 -11.75 -6.65
N PHE A 110 0.66 -12.42 -6.83
CA PHE A 110 0.52 -13.83 -6.49
C PHE A 110 1.42 -14.72 -7.35
N GLY A 111 1.46 -14.49 -8.66
CA GLY A 111 2.31 -15.24 -9.58
C GLY A 111 3.80 -15.13 -9.23
N LEU A 112 4.26 -13.89 -8.97
CA LEU A 112 5.65 -13.62 -8.61
C LEU A 112 6.01 -14.23 -7.25
N SER A 113 5.14 -14.10 -6.24
CA SER A 113 5.34 -14.70 -4.93
C SER A 113 5.38 -16.22 -5.00
N SER A 114 4.52 -16.83 -5.81
CA SER A 114 4.52 -18.29 -6.04
C SER A 114 5.78 -18.77 -6.76
N TYR A 115 6.25 -17.99 -7.72
CA TYR A 115 7.51 -18.27 -8.41
C TYR A 115 8.70 -18.21 -7.44
N LEU A 116 8.80 -17.15 -6.63
CA LEU A 116 9.86 -17.02 -5.62
C LEU A 116 9.81 -18.13 -4.56
N ALA A 117 8.62 -18.56 -4.16
CA ALA A 117 8.44 -19.69 -3.24
C ALA A 117 8.98 -21.02 -3.81
N SER A 118 8.97 -21.17 -5.13
CA SER A 118 9.46 -22.38 -5.81
C SER A 118 10.97 -22.40 -6.05
N VAL A 119 11.64 -21.24 -5.94
CA VAL A 119 13.08 -21.13 -6.10
C VAL A 119 13.80 -21.70 -4.89
N LYS A 120 14.64 -22.71 -5.13
CA LYS A 120 15.49 -23.31 -4.09
C LYS A 120 16.76 -22.47 -3.97
N PHE A 121 17.02 -21.98 -2.76
CA PHE A 121 18.27 -21.30 -2.43
C PHE A 121 19.15 -22.28 -1.67
N GLU A 122 20.26 -22.70 -2.28
CA GLU A 122 21.30 -23.45 -1.59
C GLU A 122 22.20 -22.46 -0.84
N PHE A 123 21.81 -22.11 0.38
CA PHE A 123 22.70 -21.42 1.30
C PHE A 123 23.66 -22.44 1.94
N THR A 124 24.94 -22.09 1.96
CA THR A 124 26.12 -22.81 2.49
C THR A 124 25.82 -23.88 3.56
N GLN A 125 26.52 -24.96 3.50
CA GLN A 125 26.52 -26.30 4.12
C GLN A 125 25.90 -26.51 5.53
N ASP A 126 25.51 -25.47 6.30
CA ASP A 126 25.06 -25.61 7.70
C ASP A 126 23.60 -25.15 7.97
N VAL A 127 22.87 -24.66 6.96
CA VAL A 127 21.48 -24.23 7.12
C VAL A 127 20.60 -24.88 6.08
N GLU A 128 19.85 -25.90 6.46
CA GLU A 128 18.84 -26.59 5.64
C GLU A 128 17.61 -25.70 5.36
N MET A 129 17.79 -24.45 4.94
CA MET A 129 16.68 -23.64 4.42
C MET A 129 16.51 -23.88 2.94
N THR A 130 15.78 -24.92 2.59
CA THR A 130 15.57 -25.35 1.19
C THR A 130 14.59 -24.42 0.45
N HIS A 131 13.75 -23.66 1.13
CA HIS A 131 12.75 -22.77 0.55
C HIS A 131 12.60 -21.48 1.36
N LEU A 132 12.37 -20.36 0.67
CA LEU A 132 11.98 -19.11 1.34
C LEU A 132 10.63 -19.28 2.03
N PRO A 133 10.51 -19.01 3.33
CA PRO A 133 9.23 -19.06 4.04
C PRO A 133 8.38 -17.87 3.61
N ILE A 134 7.64 -18.00 2.51
CA ILE A 134 6.71 -16.97 2.05
C ILE A 134 5.35 -17.20 2.70
N TYR A 135 4.91 -16.24 3.52
CA TYR A 135 3.61 -16.29 4.17
C TYR A 135 2.53 -15.72 3.26
N PHE A 136 1.71 -16.58 2.67
CA PHE A 136 0.56 -16.19 1.87
C PHE A 136 -0.61 -15.82 2.80
N SER A 137 -0.84 -14.53 2.99
CA SER A 137 -1.99 -14.05 3.76
C SER A 137 -2.97 -13.30 2.86
N ALA A 138 -4.19 -13.80 2.77
CA ALA A 138 -5.28 -13.11 2.06
C ALA A 138 -5.52 -11.68 2.57
N LEU A 139 -5.27 -11.43 3.85
CA LEU A 139 -5.42 -10.11 4.46
C LEU A 139 -4.53 -9.06 3.80
N HIS A 140 -3.28 -9.39 3.46
CA HIS A 140 -2.37 -8.46 2.80
C HIS A 140 -2.85 -8.08 1.40
N TYR A 141 -3.40 -9.04 0.64
CA TYR A 141 -3.99 -8.77 -0.68
C TYR A 141 -5.22 -7.87 -0.57
N ILE A 142 -6.10 -8.12 0.43
CA ILE A 142 -7.28 -7.29 0.67
C ILE A 142 -6.87 -5.85 1.03
N ILE A 143 -5.91 -5.68 1.93
CA ILE A 143 -5.39 -4.36 2.32
C ILE A 143 -4.79 -3.64 1.11
N ALA A 144 -3.99 -4.33 0.29
CA ALA A 144 -3.39 -3.76 -0.90
C ALA A 144 -4.47 -3.32 -1.92
N CYS A 145 -5.50 -4.13 -2.15
CA CYS A 145 -6.63 -3.77 -3.01
C CYS A 145 -7.40 -2.56 -2.48
N LEU A 146 -7.68 -2.50 -1.17
CA LEU A 146 -8.37 -1.37 -0.56
C LEU A 146 -7.56 -0.08 -0.68
N LEU A 147 -6.25 -0.13 -0.44
CA LEU A 147 -5.36 1.01 -0.62
C LEU A 147 -5.30 1.48 -2.08
N ALA A 148 -5.25 0.55 -3.04
CA ALA A 148 -5.28 0.86 -4.46
C ALA A 148 -6.58 1.55 -4.86
N LEU A 149 -7.74 1.04 -4.42
CA LEU A 149 -9.05 1.63 -4.68
C LEU A 149 -9.20 3.01 -4.03
N PHE A 150 -8.73 3.17 -2.80
CA PHE A 150 -8.77 4.45 -2.08
C PHE A 150 -7.90 5.50 -2.78
N SER A 151 -6.67 5.15 -3.15
CA SER A 151 -5.76 6.03 -3.89
C SER A 151 -6.33 6.43 -5.25
N SER A 152 -6.92 5.47 -5.98
CA SER A 152 -7.56 5.69 -7.27
C SER A 152 -8.78 6.61 -7.17
N GLY A 153 -9.63 6.42 -6.16
CA GLY A 153 -10.79 7.26 -5.91
C GLY A 153 -10.40 8.72 -5.62
N ILE A 154 -9.39 8.95 -4.80
CA ILE A 154 -8.86 10.30 -4.51
C ILE A 154 -8.28 10.93 -5.78
N ALA A 155 -7.46 10.18 -6.53
CA ALA A 155 -6.84 10.67 -7.75
C ALA A 155 -7.86 11.04 -8.83
N GLY A 156 -9.00 10.34 -8.90
CA GLY A 156 -10.12 10.67 -9.78
C GLY A 156 -10.95 11.88 -9.31
N TYR A 157 -11.07 12.06 -7.99
CA TYR A 157 -11.87 13.14 -7.42
C TYR A 157 -11.24 14.54 -7.61
N ILE A 158 -9.90 14.65 -7.48
CA ILE A 158 -9.20 15.95 -7.51
C ILE A 158 -9.41 16.69 -8.85
N PRO A 159 -9.18 16.11 -10.04
CA PRO A 159 -9.40 16.82 -11.29
C PRO A 159 -10.87 17.09 -11.57
N ALA A 160 -11.78 16.22 -11.09
CA ALA A 160 -13.21 16.39 -11.22
C ALA A 160 -13.74 17.60 -10.42
N SER A 161 -13.13 17.91 -9.27
CA SER A 161 -13.52 19.06 -8.45
C SER A 161 -13.02 20.41 -9.00
N GLY A 162 -11.95 20.39 -9.84
CA GLY A 162 -11.40 21.58 -10.50
C GLY A 162 -12.11 21.99 -11.81
N SER A 163 -13.08 21.22 -12.28
CA SER A 163 -13.81 21.49 -13.53
C SER A 163 -14.89 22.58 -13.42
N GLY A 164 -14.97 23.29 -12.28
CA GLY A 164 -15.80 24.49 -12.12
C GLY A 164 -15.33 25.61 -13.05
N PRO A 165 -16.25 26.48 -13.58
CA PRO A 165 -15.84 27.62 -14.35
C PRO A 165 -14.96 28.53 -13.50
N ASN A 166 -13.71 28.71 -13.91
CA ASN A 166 -12.86 29.72 -13.30
C ASN A 166 -13.42 31.11 -13.72
N PRO A 167 -14.00 31.88 -12.80
CA PRO A 167 -14.65 33.17 -13.15
C PRO A 167 -13.66 34.22 -13.65
N LEU A 168 -12.37 33.88 -13.74
CA LEU A 168 -11.28 34.83 -14.08
C LEU A 168 -10.65 34.55 -15.45
N GLN A 169 -11.17 33.64 -16.28
CA GLN A 169 -10.72 33.48 -17.66
C GLN A 169 -11.70 34.22 -18.60
N PRO A 170 -11.36 35.42 -19.10
CA PRO A 170 -12.09 36.02 -20.22
C PRO A 170 -11.83 35.17 -21.48
N TYR A 171 -12.90 34.90 -22.22
CA TYR A 171 -12.89 34.27 -23.56
C TYR A 171 -12.04 35.05 -24.55
#